data_699964c8f7b103ef95534ade2d7fc3a4
#
_entry.id   699964c8f7b103ef95534ade2d7fc3a4
#
_cell.length_a   1.000
_cell.length_b   1.000
_cell.length_c   1.000
_cell.angle_alpha   90.00
_cell.angle_beta   90.00
_cell.angle_gamma   90.00
#
_symmetry.space_group_name_H-M   'P 1'
#
loop_
_entity.id
_entity.type
_entity.pdbx_description
1 polymer ?
#
loop_
_entity_poly.entity_id
_entity_poly.type
_entity_poly.pdbx_seq_one_letter_code
_entity_poly.pdbx_strand_id
1 'polypeptide(L)'
;MVDLTLTDEQQDLRELAHSFAEKDIRKVAWEYDKDGTWPQEIVDKAWEIGLMNTHIAEAYGGPELDYLSGCLIEEEMGWGCSGIGTSLMANGLAATPVMIGGSEEVKKEYLGMLTEAPKLASFCLTEPDAGSDVSGMKTTAKKAGDKYVINGSKCFITNGGYADWFTVYAKTDKDAGHRGISAFVVPRDDTVVIDKKADKPGQRASNTATVTFNETEIPI
;
A
#
# COMPACT_ATOMS: atom_id res chain seq x y z
N MET A 1 35.38 -0.30 3.06
CA MET A 1 34.77 -0.42 4.39
C MET A 1 33.36 0.15 4.24
N VAL A 2 32.35 -0.55 4.65
CA VAL A 2 30.98 0.01 4.64
C VAL A 2 30.90 0.98 5.82
N ASP A 3 30.54 2.24 5.54
CA ASP A 3 30.25 3.22 6.57
C ASP A 3 28.79 3.04 7.02
N LEU A 4 28.59 2.82 8.32
CA LEU A 4 27.27 2.66 8.95
C LEU A 4 26.86 3.91 9.74
N THR A 5 27.62 4.99 9.61
CA THR A 5 27.30 6.26 10.26
C THR A 5 26.15 6.93 9.52
N LEU A 6 25.09 7.27 10.25
CA LEU A 6 23.98 8.04 9.69
C LEU A 6 24.40 9.49 9.46
N THR A 7 23.86 10.11 8.43
CA THR A 7 23.94 11.57 8.26
C THR A 7 23.11 12.29 9.32
N ASP A 8 23.36 13.57 9.51
CA ASP A 8 22.57 14.39 10.45
C ASP A 8 21.08 14.37 10.07
N GLU A 9 20.76 14.48 8.78
CA GLU A 9 19.39 14.41 8.25
C GLU A 9 18.72 13.05 8.55
N GLN A 10 19.44 11.95 8.38
CA GLN A 10 18.93 10.60 8.69
C GLN A 10 18.70 10.43 10.19
N GLN A 11 19.54 11.03 11.04
CA GLN A 11 19.34 11.05 12.49
C GLN A 11 18.09 11.84 12.87
N ASP A 12 17.92 13.03 12.29
CA ASP A 12 16.76 13.89 12.53
C ASP A 12 15.45 13.20 12.11
N LEU A 13 15.44 12.55 10.95
CA LEU A 13 14.28 11.76 10.47
C LEU A 13 13.96 10.60 11.43
N ARG A 14 14.97 9.87 11.89
CA ARG A 14 14.79 8.79 12.85
C ARG A 14 14.26 9.31 14.19
N GLU A 15 14.79 10.43 14.70
CA GLU A 15 14.33 11.04 15.95
C GLU A 15 12.89 11.54 15.85
N LEU A 16 12.51 12.15 14.71
CA LEU A 16 11.13 12.54 14.44
C LEU A 16 10.19 11.33 14.46
N ALA A 17 10.56 10.27 13.73
CA ALA A 17 9.79 9.02 13.65
C ALA A 17 9.67 8.35 15.02
N HIS A 18 10.78 8.26 15.78
CA HIS A 18 10.80 7.73 17.15
C HIS A 18 9.88 8.53 18.09
N SER A 19 9.98 9.85 18.06
CA SER A 19 9.16 10.73 18.88
C SER A 19 7.67 10.55 18.60
N PHE A 20 7.29 10.42 17.33
CA PHE A 20 5.91 10.13 16.93
C PHE A 20 5.48 8.73 17.39
N ALA A 21 6.31 7.72 17.15
CA ALA A 21 6.04 6.36 17.56
C ALA A 21 5.83 6.24 19.08
N GLU A 22 6.67 6.90 19.89
CA GLU A 22 6.56 6.89 21.35
C GLU A 22 5.31 7.64 21.86
N LYS A 23 5.06 8.83 21.32
CA LYS A 23 4.03 9.72 21.86
C LYS A 23 2.62 9.39 21.36
N ASP A 24 2.51 8.96 20.11
CA ASP A 24 1.23 8.82 19.43
C ASP A 24 0.86 7.36 19.15
N ILE A 25 1.82 6.50 18.79
CA ILE A 25 1.54 5.10 18.46
C ILE A 25 1.52 4.21 19.72
N ARG A 26 2.61 4.17 20.50
CA ARG A 26 2.74 3.22 21.61
C ARG A 26 1.66 3.36 22.68
N LYS A 27 1.19 4.56 22.94
CA LYS A 27 0.18 4.81 23.96
C LYS A 27 -1.16 4.15 23.67
N VAL A 28 -1.50 4.02 22.38
CA VAL A 28 -2.79 3.50 21.91
C VAL A 28 -2.68 2.14 21.22
N ALA A 29 -1.46 1.64 21.01
CA ALA A 29 -1.19 0.41 20.28
C ALA A 29 -1.98 -0.80 20.79
N TRP A 30 -2.03 -0.96 22.12
CA TRP A 30 -2.77 -2.06 22.75
C TRP A 30 -4.28 -2.01 22.48
N GLU A 31 -4.88 -0.82 22.49
CA GLU A 31 -6.32 -0.64 22.27
C GLU A 31 -6.68 -1.02 20.84
N TYR A 32 -5.93 -0.48 19.87
CA TYR A 32 -6.13 -0.80 18.45
C TYR A 32 -5.86 -2.27 18.12
N ASP A 33 -4.83 -2.87 18.72
CA ASP A 33 -4.52 -4.30 18.48
C ASP A 33 -5.56 -5.21 19.11
N LYS A 34 -5.98 -4.93 20.35
CA LYS A 34 -7.00 -5.69 21.07
C LYS A 34 -8.33 -5.74 20.31
N ASP A 35 -8.81 -4.61 19.87
CA ASP A 35 -10.11 -4.49 19.24
C ASP A 35 -10.04 -4.67 17.70
N GLY A 36 -8.83 -4.60 17.15
CA GLY A 36 -8.59 -4.68 15.71
C GLY A 36 -9.24 -3.53 14.94
N THR A 37 -9.38 -2.36 15.57
CA THR A 37 -9.96 -1.17 14.96
C THR A 37 -8.96 -0.43 14.07
N TRP A 38 -9.47 0.41 13.18
CA TRP A 38 -8.66 1.18 12.26
C TRP A 38 -8.15 2.47 12.92
N PRO A 39 -6.83 2.75 12.91
CA PRO A 39 -6.23 3.90 13.59
C PRO A 39 -6.23 5.17 12.72
N GLN A 40 -7.38 5.66 12.28
CA GLN A 40 -7.48 6.80 11.36
C GLN A 40 -6.72 8.03 11.84
N GLU A 41 -6.88 8.39 13.12
CA GLU A 41 -6.22 9.58 13.69
C GLU A 41 -4.69 9.50 13.62
N ILE A 42 -4.13 8.28 13.74
CA ILE A 42 -2.69 8.05 13.63
C ILE A 42 -2.25 8.16 12.16
N VAL A 43 -3.06 7.66 11.22
CA VAL A 43 -2.81 7.78 9.78
C VAL A 43 -2.78 9.25 9.37
N ASP A 44 -3.80 10.01 9.74
CA ASP A 44 -3.91 11.44 9.42
C ASP A 44 -2.71 12.22 9.95
N LYS A 45 -2.34 11.97 11.20
CA LYS A 45 -1.21 12.65 11.83
C LYS A 45 0.15 12.25 11.24
N ALA A 46 0.35 10.96 10.94
CA ALA A 46 1.59 10.50 10.30
C ALA A 46 1.76 11.13 8.91
N TRP A 47 0.67 11.27 8.17
CA TRP A 47 0.66 11.94 6.87
C TRP A 47 0.96 13.44 7.04
N GLU A 48 0.31 14.14 7.97
CA GLU A 48 0.47 15.58 8.24
C GLU A 48 1.91 15.95 8.57
N ILE A 49 2.62 15.11 9.32
CA ILE A 49 4.03 15.34 9.69
C ILE A 49 5.04 14.76 8.70
N GLY A 50 4.59 14.24 7.55
CA GLY A 50 5.45 13.80 6.45
C GLY A 50 6.12 12.43 6.65
N LEU A 51 5.61 11.57 7.55
CA LEU A 51 6.14 10.23 7.80
C LEU A 51 5.51 9.14 6.93
N MET A 52 4.64 9.50 5.98
CA MET A 52 4.07 8.60 4.99
C MET A 52 4.52 8.97 3.58
N ASN A 53 4.48 8.01 2.65
CA ASN A 53 4.75 8.23 1.22
C ASN A 53 6.15 8.80 0.92
N THR A 54 7.11 8.51 1.77
CA THR A 54 8.43 9.16 1.84
C THR A 54 9.31 8.96 0.62
N HIS A 55 9.06 7.95 -0.21
CA HIS A 55 9.81 7.63 -1.41
C HIS A 55 9.15 8.11 -2.72
N ILE A 56 7.98 8.78 -2.64
CA ILE A 56 7.36 9.39 -3.82
C ILE A 56 8.21 10.59 -4.26
N ALA A 57 8.47 10.68 -5.56
CA ALA A 57 9.30 11.72 -6.14
C ALA A 57 8.72 13.12 -5.95
N GLU A 58 9.58 14.13 -5.85
CA GLU A 58 9.21 15.54 -5.72
C GLU A 58 8.28 16.02 -6.85
N ALA A 59 8.48 15.48 -8.06
CA ALA A 59 7.62 15.77 -9.22
C ALA A 59 6.14 15.43 -9.00
N TYR A 60 5.82 14.59 -8.01
CA TYR A 60 4.47 14.17 -7.62
C TYR A 60 4.12 14.59 -6.19
N GLY A 61 4.85 15.56 -5.63
CA GLY A 61 4.61 16.14 -4.32
C GLY A 61 5.18 15.35 -3.14
N GLY A 62 5.99 14.32 -3.37
CA GLY A 62 6.66 13.55 -2.33
C GLY A 62 8.01 14.14 -1.90
N PRO A 63 8.59 13.68 -0.80
CA PRO A 63 9.90 14.14 -0.33
C PRO A 63 11.10 13.44 -0.99
N GLU A 64 10.86 12.41 -1.80
CA GLU A 64 11.87 11.64 -2.55
C GLU A 64 13.04 11.13 -1.68
N LEU A 65 12.74 10.66 -0.46
CA LEU A 65 13.76 10.14 0.44
C LEU A 65 14.38 8.84 -0.12
N ASP A 66 15.67 8.65 0.16
CA ASP A 66 16.36 7.41 -0.14
C ASP A 66 15.80 6.22 0.68
N TYR A 67 16.10 4.99 0.21
CA TYR A 67 15.59 3.78 0.85
C TYR A 67 16.08 3.59 2.30
N LEU A 68 17.29 4.05 2.64
CA LEU A 68 17.80 3.93 4.01
C LEU A 68 17.01 4.83 4.94
N SER A 69 16.76 6.07 4.54
CA SER A 69 15.92 7.02 5.29
C SER A 69 14.49 6.49 5.49
N GLY A 70 13.91 5.89 4.45
CA GLY A 70 12.62 5.19 4.55
C GLY A 70 12.65 4.05 5.56
N CYS A 71 13.67 3.18 5.52
CA CYS A 71 13.83 2.07 6.47
C CYS A 71 13.98 2.54 7.92
N LEU A 72 14.69 3.64 8.17
CA LEU A 72 14.82 4.22 9.52
C LEU A 72 13.46 4.66 10.07
N ILE A 73 12.63 5.30 9.24
CA ILE A 73 11.27 5.69 9.60
C ILE A 73 10.40 4.45 9.87
N GLU A 74 10.44 3.45 8.98
CA GLU A 74 9.65 2.22 9.11
C GLU A 74 10.02 1.40 10.35
N GLU A 75 11.32 1.35 10.71
CA GLU A 75 11.80 0.69 11.93
C GLU A 75 11.18 1.31 13.17
N GLU A 76 11.15 2.64 13.28
CA GLU A 76 10.58 3.35 14.41
C GLU A 76 9.04 3.21 14.45
N MET A 77 8.37 3.23 13.31
CA MET A 77 6.93 2.95 13.25
C MET A 77 6.64 1.52 13.76
N GLY A 78 7.43 0.54 13.33
CA GLY A 78 7.33 -0.85 13.78
C GLY A 78 7.63 -1.02 15.28
N TRP A 79 8.59 -0.28 15.81
CA TRP A 79 8.87 -0.21 17.24
C TRP A 79 7.69 0.36 18.02
N GLY A 80 7.00 1.34 17.48
CA GLY A 80 5.76 1.89 18.05
C GLY A 80 4.66 0.84 18.14
N CYS A 81 4.30 0.28 17.02
CA CYS A 81 3.37 -0.85 16.88
C CYS A 81 3.49 -1.43 15.46
N SER A 82 3.91 -2.67 15.33
CA SER A 82 4.11 -3.31 14.01
C SER A 82 2.82 -3.34 13.16
N GLY A 83 1.63 -3.47 13.79
CA GLY A 83 0.35 -3.43 13.07
C GLY A 83 0.03 -2.05 12.51
N ILE A 84 0.19 -0.99 13.31
CA ILE A 84 -0.01 0.40 12.86
C ILE A 84 1.06 0.76 11.84
N GLY A 85 2.35 0.46 12.11
CA GLY A 85 3.46 0.72 11.19
C GLY A 85 3.23 0.09 9.81
N THR A 86 2.79 -1.18 9.76
CA THR A 86 2.43 -1.85 8.51
C THR A 86 1.34 -1.09 7.74
N SER A 87 0.34 -0.55 8.44
CA SER A 87 -0.73 0.23 7.78
C SER A 87 -0.21 1.55 7.20
N LEU A 88 0.66 2.25 7.93
CA LEU A 88 1.25 3.52 7.48
C LEU A 88 2.12 3.35 6.24
N MET A 89 2.89 2.25 6.18
CA MET A 89 3.88 2.00 5.13
C MET A 89 3.32 1.27 3.88
N ALA A 90 2.10 0.72 3.96
CA ALA A 90 1.53 -0.11 2.90
C ALA A 90 1.32 0.62 1.56
N ASN A 91 1.17 1.94 1.57
CA ASN A 91 1.10 2.75 0.35
C ASN A 91 2.32 2.52 -0.55
N GLY A 92 3.50 2.34 0.04
CA GLY A 92 4.75 2.11 -0.70
C GLY A 92 4.71 0.89 -1.62
N LEU A 93 4.05 -0.19 -1.18
CA LEU A 93 3.88 -1.38 -2.02
C LEU A 93 3.02 -1.11 -3.25
N ALA A 94 1.94 -0.35 -3.09
CA ALA A 94 1.04 -0.01 -4.20
C ALA A 94 1.64 1.05 -5.13
N ALA A 95 2.36 2.04 -4.58
CA ALA A 95 2.97 3.14 -5.33
C ALA A 95 4.18 2.69 -6.16
N THR A 96 4.99 1.74 -5.69
CA THR A 96 6.21 1.29 -6.38
C THR A 96 5.97 0.84 -7.83
N PRO A 97 4.98 -0.03 -8.16
CA PRO A 97 4.71 -0.39 -9.54
C PRO A 97 4.28 0.80 -10.41
N VAL A 98 3.56 1.75 -9.83
CA VAL A 98 3.15 2.99 -10.52
C VAL A 98 4.35 3.86 -10.83
N MET A 99 5.27 4.04 -9.87
CA MET A 99 6.51 4.79 -10.10
C MET A 99 7.37 4.18 -11.19
N ILE A 100 7.45 2.83 -11.25
CA ILE A 100 8.30 2.13 -12.21
C ILE A 100 7.67 2.10 -13.61
N GLY A 101 6.38 1.83 -13.73
CA GLY A 101 5.74 1.46 -14.99
C GLY A 101 4.54 2.31 -15.40
N GLY A 102 4.08 3.23 -14.55
CA GLY A 102 2.95 4.11 -14.87
C GLY A 102 3.30 5.16 -15.91
N SER A 103 2.31 5.58 -16.71
CA SER A 103 2.45 6.80 -17.53
C SER A 103 2.57 8.04 -16.65
N GLU A 104 3.01 9.16 -17.20
CA GLU A 104 3.14 10.40 -16.43
C GLU A 104 1.78 10.89 -15.90
N GLU A 105 0.69 10.65 -16.65
CA GLU A 105 -0.66 10.97 -16.23
C GLU A 105 -1.08 10.11 -15.01
N VAL A 106 -0.85 8.80 -15.08
CA VAL A 106 -1.16 7.86 -13.99
C VAL A 106 -0.34 8.18 -12.73
N LYS A 107 0.96 8.49 -12.90
CA LYS A 107 1.81 8.89 -11.77
C LYS A 107 1.31 10.17 -11.12
N LYS A 108 1.01 11.19 -11.92
CA LYS A 108 0.52 12.48 -11.44
C LYS A 108 -0.79 12.35 -10.67
N GLU A 109 -1.72 11.55 -11.18
CA GLU A 109 -3.02 11.33 -10.56
C GLU A 109 -2.89 10.52 -9.26
N TYR A 110 -2.33 9.31 -9.32
CA TYR A 110 -2.41 8.36 -8.21
C TYR A 110 -1.31 8.54 -7.16
N LEU A 111 -0.11 8.98 -7.53
CA LEU A 111 0.92 9.34 -6.55
C LEU A 111 0.59 10.72 -5.94
N GLY A 112 0.12 11.68 -6.74
CA GLY A 112 -0.36 12.98 -6.27
C GLY A 112 -1.48 12.85 -5.25
N MET A 113 -2.43 11.93 -5.46
CA MET A 113 -3.50 11.65 -4.51
C MET A 113 -2.97 11.30 -3.10
N LEU A 114 -1.87 10.55 -3.00
CA LEU A 114 -1.25 10.14 -1.74
C LEU A 114 -0.48 11.27 -1.05
N THR A 115 0.02 12.24 -1.82
CA THR A 115 0.80 13.37 -1.30
C THR A 115 -0.05 14.59 -0.99
N GLU A 116 -1.21 14.73 -1.61
CA GLU A 116 -2.14 15.85 -1.41
C GLU A 116 -3.13 15.65 -0.24
N ALA A 117 -3.36 14.39 0.17
CA ALA A 117 -4.27 14.04 1.26
C ALA A 117 -3.87 12.72 1.93
N PRO A 118 -4.34 12.41 3.17
CA PRO A 118 -4.07 11.16 3.86
C PRO A 118 -4.80 9.97 3.22
N LYS A 119 -4.62 9.80 1.90
CA LYS A 119 -5.19 8.74 1.10
C LYS A 119 -4.38 7.46 1.21
N LEU A 120 -5.03 6.34 0.92
CA LEU A 120 -4.44 5.02 1.04
C LEU A 120 -4.50 4.27 -0.28
N ALA A 121 -3.46 3.48 -0.50
CA ALA A 121 -3.37 2.57 -1.62
C ALA A 121 -3.05 1.14 -1.15
N SER A 122 -3.52 0.15 -1.90
CA SER A 122 -3.27 -1.25 -1.57
C SER A 122 -2.69 -2.03 -2.74
N PHE A 123 -1.82 -2.99 -2.40
CA PHE A 123 -1.16 -3.87 -3.35
C PHE A 123 -1.91 -5.20 -3.47
N CYS A 124 -2.53 -5.45 -4.61
CA CYS A 124 -3.41 -6.58 -4.86
C CYS A 124 -2.77 -7.63 -5.79
N LEU A 125 -1.88 -8.46 -5.23
CA LEU A 125 -1.20 -9.54 -5.96
C LEU A 125 -1.73 -10.92 -5.54
N THR A 126 -1.70 -11.22 -4.26
CA THR A 126 -1.93 -12.55 -3.67
C THR A 126 -3.37 -13.01 -3.85
N GLU A 127 -3.53 -14.29 -4.20
CA GLU A 127 -4.83 -14.98 -4.29
C GLU A 127 -4.84 -16.23 -3.40
N PRO A 128 -6.00 -16.81 -3.08
CA PRO A 128 -6.08 -18.03 -2.27
C PRO A 128 -5.20 -19.18 -2.78
N ASP A 129 -5.07 -19.31 -4.10
CA ASP A 129 -4.28 -20.36 -4.76
C ASP A 129 -2.98 -19.86 -5.40
N ALA A 130 -2.60 -18.58 -5.20
CA ALA A 130 -1.41 -17.98 -5.79
C ALA A 130 -0.71 -17.04 -4.81
N GLY A 131 0.25 -17.59 -4.09
CA GLY A 131 1.16 -16.87 -3.18
C GLY A 131 2.53 -16.68 -3.82
N SER A 132 3.52 -17.51 -3.44
CA SER A 132 4.87 -17.47 -4.03
C SER A 132 4.89 -17.82 -5.51
N ASP A 133 4.01 -18.71 -5.96
CA ASP A 133 3.76 -18.92 -7.39
C ASP A 133 2.67 -17.96 -7.89
N VAL A 134 3.09 -16.76 -8.27
CA VAL A 134 2.19 -15.74 -8.84
C VAL A 134 1.62 -16.15 -10.20
N SER A 135 2.28 -17.08 -10.92
CA SER A 135 1.80 -17.55 -12.21
C SER A 135 0.49 -18.36 -12.11
N GLY A 136 0.21 -18.88 -10.91
CA GLY A 136 -1.04 -19.57 -10.60
C GLY A 136 -2.27 -18.68 -10.43
N MET A 137 -2.13 -17.35 -10.49
CA MET A 137 -3.27 -16.43 -10.27
C MET A 137 -4.41 -16.69 -11.26
N LYS A 138 -5.63 -16.44 -10.79
CA LYS A 138 -6.88 -16.65 -11.55
C LYS A 138 -7.55 -15.33 -11.95
N THR A 139 -7.24 -14.21 -11.28
CA THR A 139 -7.75 -12.88 -11.65
C THR A 139 -7.40 -12.59 -13.11
N THR A 140 -8.38 -12.14 -13.88
CA THR A 140 -8.22 -11.82 -15.31
C THR A 140 -8.57 -10.37 -15.60
N ALA A 141 -7.88 -9.79 -16.58
CA ALA A 141 -8.23 -8.53 -17.20
C ALA A 141 -8.45 -8.75 -18.70
N LYS A 142 -9.68 -8.57 -19.15
CA LYS A 142 -10.06 -8.78 -20.57
C LYS A 142 -10.25 -7.45 -21.25
N LYS A 143 -9.59 -7.25 -22.39
CA LYS A 143 -9.79 -6.06 -23.21
C LYS A 143 -11.20 -6.05 -23.82
N ALA A 144 -11.91 -4.94 -23.64
CA ALA A 144 -13.26 -4.70 -24.16
C ALA A 144 -13.32 -3.27 -24.74
N GLY A 145 -13.01 -3.15 -26.04
CA GLY A 145 -12.92 -1.85 -26.70
C GLY A 145 -11.73 -1.02 -26.20
N ASP A 146 -12.01 0.14 -25.59
CA ASP A 146 -11.06 1.10 -25.03
C ASP A 146 -10.81 0.93 -23.52
N LYS A 147 -11.23 -0.22 -22.95
CA LYS A 147 -11.09 -0.53 -21.53
C LYS A 147 -10.66 -1.97 -21.30
N TYR A 148 -10.19 -2.24 -20.07
CA TYR A 148 -10.08 -3.59 -19.53
C TYR A 148 -11.19 -3.84 -18.51
N VAL A 149 -11.69 -5.08 -18.48
CA VAL A 149 -12.66 -5.56 -17.47
C VAL A 149 -11.94 -6.57 -16.59
N ILE A 150 -11.83 -6.25 -15.30
CA ILE A 150 -11.13 -7.05 -14.31
C ILE A 150 -12.13 -7.89 -13.53
N ASN A 151 -11.85 -9.20 -13.41
CA ASN A 151 -12.63 -10.13 -12.60
C ASN A 151 -11.68 -11.01 -11.78
N GLY A 152 -11.93 -11.12 -10.48
CA GLY A 152 -11.18 -11.99 -9.58
C GLY A 152 -11.16 -11.50 -8.15
N SER A 153 -10.52 -12.28 -7.27
CA SER A 153 -10.46 -12.00 -5.85
C SER A 153 -9.03 -12.09 -5.35
N LYS A 154 -8.62 -11.11 -4.54
CA LYS A 154 -7.31 -10.99 -3.90
C LYS A 154 -7.44 -11.13 -2.40
N CYS A 155 -6.51 -11.83 -1.76
CA CYS A 155 -6.52 -12.04 -0.32
C CYS A 155 -5.26 -11.48 0.36
N PHE A 156 -5.35 -11.29 1.68
CA PHE A 156 -4.30 -10.72 2.51
C PHE A 156 -3.89 -9.30 2.10
N ILE A 157 -4.86 -8.51 1.64
CA ILE A 157 -4.60 -7.15 1.15
C ILE A 157 -4.56 -6.18 2.32
N THR A 158 -3.36 -5.69 2.63
CA THR A 158 -3.15 -4.66 3.65
C THR A 158 -3.86 -3.37 3.24
N ASN A 159 -4.56 -2.78 4.19
CA ASN A 159 -5.41 -1.59 4.00
C ASN A 159 -6.57 -1.76 2.99
N GLY A 160 -6.85 -2.98 2.52
CA GLY A 160 -7.86 -3.22 1.49
C GLY A 160 -9.26 -2.68 1.85
N GLY A 161 -9.59 -2.65 3.14
CA GLY A 161 -10.85 -2.07 3.62
C GLY A 161 -10.93 -0.55 3.54
N TYR A 162 -9.81 0.15 3.43
CA TYR A 162 -9.71 1.62 3.54
C TYR A 162 -9.05 2.28 2.34
N ALA A 163 -8.40 1.52 1.44
CA ALA A 163 -7.71 2.05 0.27
C ALA A 163 -8.65 2.81 -0.67
N ASP A 164 -8.16 3.91 -1.20
CA ASP A 164 -8.84 4.74 -2.21
C ASP A 164 -8.58 4.19 -3.62
N TRP A 165 -7.45 3.52 -3.82
CA TRP A 165 -7.09 2.83 -5.06
C TRP A 165 -6.21 1.60 -4.82
N PHE A 166 -6.09 0.76 -5.84
CA PHE A 166 -5.40 -0.52 -5.76
C PHE A 166 -4.45 -0.71 -6.94
N THR A 167 -3.24 -1.19 -6.70
CA THR A 167 -2.41 -1.79 -7.76
C THR A 167 -2.78 -3.26 -7.86
N VAL A 168 -3.42 -3.63 -8.96
CA VAL A 168 -3.99 -4.97 -9.18
C VAL A 168 -3.23 -5.70 -10.27
N TYR A 169 -2.76 -6.91 -9.96
CA TYR A 169 -2.15 -7.79 -10.94
C TYR A 169 -3.20 -8.78 -11.46
N ALA A 170 -3.34 -8.87 -12.79
CA ALA A 170 -4.30 -9.75 -13.45
C ALA A 170 -3.72 -10.35 -14.74
N LYS A 171 -4.23 -11.51 -15.14
CA LYS A 171 -3.88 -12.14 -16.42
C LYS A 171 -4.58 -11.45 -17.57
N THR A 172 -3.80 -10.87 -18.45
CA THR A 172 -4.23 -10.37 -19.77
C THR A 172 -4.07 -11.44 -20.85
N ASP A 173 -3.14 -12.39 -20.66
CA ASP A 173 -2.95 -13.57 -21.50
C ASP A 173 -2.77 -14.81 -20.61
N LYS A 174 -3.70 -15.76 -20.71
CA LYS A 174 -3.71 -16.97 -19.88
C LYS A 174 -2.63 -17.98 -20.28
N ASP A 175 -2.19 -17.95 -21.52
CA ASP A 175 -1.30 -18.95 -22.10
C ASP A 175 0.18 -18.53 -22.01
N ALA A 176 0.45 -17.26 -21.70
CA ALA A 176 1.81 -16.72 -21.63
C ALA A 176 2.49 -16.88 -20.24
N GLY A 177 1.89 -17.63 -19.31
CA GLY A 177 2.41 -17.84 -17.95
C GLY A 177 2.62 -16.50 -17.21
N HIS A 178 3.80 -16.31 -16.61
CA HIS A 178 4.13 -15.07 -15.89
C HIS A 178 4.21 -13.83 -16.80
N ARG A 179 4.50 -14.01 -18.09
CA ARG A 179 4.55 -12.92 -19.08
C ARG A 179 3.16 -12.43 -19.50
N GLY A 180 2.12 -13.18 -19.18
CA GLY A 180 0.74 -12.80 -19.41
C GLY A 180 0.12 -11.99 -18.26
N ILE A 181 0.90 -11.61 -17.24
CA ILE A 181 0.43 -10.82 -16.10
C ILE A 181 0.72 -9.34 -16.36
N SER A 182 -0.28 -8.51 -16.13
CA SER A 182 -0.19 -7.05 -16.21
C SER A 182 -0.61 -6.42 -14.89
N ALA A 183 -0.10 -5.22 -14.61
CA ALA A 183 -0.50 -4.41 -13.47
C ALA A 183 -1.47 -3.31 -13.91
N PHE A 184 -2.46 -3.04 -13.09
CA PHE A 184 -3.48 -2.01 -13.30
C PHE A 184 -3.60 -1.14 -12.06
N VAL A 185 -3.81 0.15 -12.25
CA VAL A 185 -4.28 1.02 -11.17
C VAL A 185 -5.80 1.05 -11.22
N VAL A 186 -6.43 0.66 -10.12
CA VAL A 186 -7.87 0.52 -10.00
C VAL A 186 -8.37 1.45 -8.92
N PRO A 187 -9.07 2.54 -9.25
CA PRO A 187 -9.73 3.37 -8.25
C PRO A 187 -10.83 2.57 -7.55
N ARG A 188 -11.11 2.93 -6.30
CA ARG A 188 -12.20 2.31 -5.56
C ARG A 188 -13.54 2.81 -6.07
N ASP A 189 -14.39 1.88 -6.47
CA ASP A 189 -15.78 2.11 -6.84
C ASP A 189 -16.69 0.98 -6.33
N ASP A 190 -17.97 0.98 -6.69
CA ASP A 190 -18.95 -0.01 -6.26
C ASP A 190 -18.70 -1.42 -6.82
N THR A 191 -17.85 -1.58 -7.82
CA THR A 191 -17.45 -2.88 -8.40
C THR A 191 -16.33 -3.54 -7.63
N VAL A 192 -15.65 -2.79 -6.75
CA VAL A 192 -14.59 -3.27 -5.87
C VAL A 192 -15.19 -3.61 -4.50
N VAL A 193 -15.43 -4.90 -4.29
CA VAL A 193 -16.08 -5.40 -3.07
C VAL A 193 -15.04 -5.81 -2.04
N ILE A 194 -15.20 -5.30 -0.83
CA ILE A 194 -14.40 -5.71 0.33
C ILE A 194 -15.19 -6.79 1.07
N ASP A 195 -14.76 -8.03 0.93
CA ASP A 195 -15.53 -9.16 1.46
C ASP A 195 -15.36 -9.32 2.97
N LYS A 196 -14.14 -9.60 3.42
CA LYS A 196 -13.89 -9.92 4.83
C LYS A 196 -12.56 -9.36 5.30
N LYS A 197 -12.58 -8.71 6.47
CA LYS A 197 -11.39 -8.43 7.26
C LYS A 197 -10.88 -9.74 7.86
N ALA A 198 -9.58 -10.00 7.73
CA ALA A 198 -8.94 -11.16 8.32
C ALA A 198 -8.94 -11.07 9.87
N ASP A 199 -9.34 -12.13 10.54
CA ASP A 199 -9.09 -12.30 11.96
C ASP A 199 -7.68 -12.88 12.15
N LYS A 200 -6.82 -12.10 12.80
CA LYS A 200 -5.38 -12.40 12.90
C LYS A 200 -4.97 -12.60 14.35
N PRO A 201 -3.98 -13.48 14.62
CA PRO A 201 -3.45 -13.69 15.96
C PRO A 201 -2.57 -12.52 16.47
N GLY A 202 -2.10 -11.66 15.58
CA GLY A 202 -1.28 -10.47 15.87
C GLY A 202 -1.38 -9.42 14.78
N GLN A 203 -0.77 -8.26 14.99
CA GLN A 203 -0.88 -7.09 14.09
C GLN A 203 -2.35 -6.74 13.76
N ARG A 204 -3.22 -6.83 14.75
CA ARG A 204 -4.67 -6.71 14.57
C ARG A 204 -5.11 -5.28 14.26
N ALA A 205 -4.27 -4.29 14.65
CA ALA A 205 -4.43 -2.89 14.27
C ALA A 205 -4.21 -2.64 12.76
N SER A 206 -3.54 -3.56 12.04
CA SER A 206 -3.45 -3.51 10.58
C SER A 206 -4.72 -4.07 9.96
N ASN A 207 -5.37 -3.31 9.09
CA ASN A 207 -6.45 -3.85 8.27
C ASN A 207 -5.88 -4.78 7.21
N THR A 208 -6.42 -5.99 7.13
CA THR A 208 -6.08 -6.98 6.10
C THR A 208 -7.38 -7.57 5.59
N ALA A 209 -7.65 -7.45 4.31
CA ALA A 209 -8.95 -7.84 3.74
C ALA A 209 -8.80 -8.74 2.50
N THR A 210 -9.91 -9.38 2.14
CA THR A 210 -10.13 -9.93 0.80
C THR A 210 -10.81 -8.85 -0.03
N VAL A 211 -10.30 -8.63 -1.25
CA VAL A 211 -10.80 -7.63 -2.20
C VAL A 211 -11.20 -8.34 -3.48
N THR A 212 -12.44 -8.20 -3.88
CA THR A 212 -13.00 -8.83 -5.08
C THR A 212 -13.38 -7.77 -6.11
N PHE A 213 -12.94 -7.97 -7.34
CA PHE A 213 -13.22 -7.15 -8.50
C PHE A 213 -14.31 -7.82 -9.34
N ASN A 214 -15.45 -7.16 -9.49
CA ASN A 214 -16.64 -7.69 -10.18
C ASN A 214 -16.92 -6.86 -11.44
N GLU A 215 -16.43 -7.32 -12.59
CA GLU A 215 -16.53 -6.60 -13.85
C GLU A 215 -16.04 -5.15 -13.75
N THR A 216 -14.96 -4.95 -12.97
CA THR A 216 -14.35 -3.63 -12.73
C THR A 216 -13.71 -3.12 -14.01
N GLU A 217 -14.18 -1.97 -14.49
CA GLU A 217 -13.76 -1.39 -15.76
C GLU A 217 -12.64 -0.36 -15.54
N ILE A 218 -11.55 -0.50 -16.31
CA ILE A 218 -10.39 0.42 -16.26
C ILE A 218 -10.10 0.91 -17.68
N PRO A 219 -10.00 2.21 -17.93
CA PRO A 219 -9.59 2.74 -19.23
C PRO A 219 -8.17 2.28 -19.59
N ILE A 220 -7.88 2.23 -20.92
CA ILE A 220 -6.56 1.83 -21.47
C ILE A 220 -5.63 3.02 -21.47
#